data_b205de5f91dbffa0eb209de4e48fea6b
#
_entry.id   b205de5f91dbffa0eb209de4e48fea6b
#
_cell.length_a   1.000
_cell.length_b   1.000
_cell.length_c   1.000
_cell.angle_alpha   90.00
_cell.angle_beta   90.00
_cell.angle_gamma   90.00
#
_symmetry.space_group_name_H-M   'P 1'
#
loop_
_entity.id
_entity.type
_entity.pdbx_description
1 polymer ?
#
loop_
_entity_poly.entity_id
_entity_poly.type
_entity_poly.pdbx_seq_one_letter_code
_entity_poly.pdbx_strand_id
1 'polypeptide(L)'
;MQVGDVLHQPEQARALELIARDGAAAFYGGPIGDSIADTIREYGGIMTAADVADYRTRLQMPLTVRGVLDGCTMLSMPPPSSGGIAMQQMLRFIDAHLAAVQPLAPNNPDYVHLVTEAMKHAFADRATHLADGEQVPVPVDRLLDAGYLAGRADPFDMNRTLDSLDYG
;
A
#
# COMPACT_ATOMS: atom_id res chain seq x y z
N MET A 1 25.55 -12.27 12.67
CA MET A 1 24.51 -13.30 12.78
C MET A 1 24.62 -14.22 11.58
N GLN A 2 24.63 -15.52 11.78
CA GLN A 2 24.71 -16.54 10.74
C GLN A 2 23.41 -17.36 10.71
N VAL A 3 23.20 -18.13 9.66
CA VAL A 3 22.06 -19.05 9.59
C VAL A 3 22.16 -20.09 10.72
N GLY A 4 21.14 -20.16 11.56
CA GLY A 4 21.10 -21.02 12.75
C GLY A 4 21.36 -20.31 14.07
N ASP A 5 21.81 -19.07 14.06
CA ASP A 5 21.94 -18.28 15.28
C ASP A 5 20.55 -17.94 15.88
N VAL A 6 20.44 -17.95 17.19
CA VAL A 6 19.22 -17.56 17.90
C VAL A 6 19.24 -16.05 18.16
N LEU A 7 18.26 -15.35 17.60
CA LEU A 7 18.05 -13.92 17.87
C LEU A 7 17.26 -13.74 19.18
N HIS A 8 17.89 -13.14 20.17
CA HIS A 8 17.26 -12.79 21.44
C HIS A 8 16.73 -11.34 21.39
N GLN A 9 15.44 -11.17 21.59
CA GLN A 9 14.76 -9.86 21.61
C GLN A 9 14.01 -9.63 22.94
N PRO A 10 14.72 -9.39 24.05
CA PRO A 10 14.10 -9.30 25.37
C PRO A 10 13.18 -8.07 25.51
N GLU A 11 13.46 -6.98 24.79
CA GLU A 11 12.60 -5.78 24.80
C GLU A 11 11.29 -6.03 24.06
N GLN A 12 11.34 -6.72 22.91
CA GLN A 12 10.15 -7.13 22.19
C GLN A 12 9.30 -8.11 23.00
N ALA A 13 9.92 -9.06 23.69
CA ALA A 13 9.22 -9.97 24.59
C ALA A 13 8.47 -9.20 25.68
N ARG A 14 9.14 -8.23 26.32
CA ARG A 14 8.54 -7.39 27.36
C ARG A 14 7.36 -6.56 26.83
N ALA A 15 7.47 -6.01 25.61
CA ALA A 15 6.37 -5.28 24.99
C ALA A 15 5.15 -6.19 24.74
N LEU A 16 5.38 -7.41 24.26
CA LEU A 16 4.32 -8.40 24.05
C LEU A 16 3.67 -8.87 25.36
N GLU A 17 4.44 -9.04 26.43
CA GLU A 17 3.93 -9.34 27.77
C GLU A 17 3.03 -8.22 28.31
N LEU A 18 3.41 -6.96 28.10
CA LEU A 18 2.59 -5.81 28.47
C LEU A 18 1.27 -5.81 27.71
N ILE A 19 1.30 -6.04 26.40
CA ILE A 19 0.08 -6.11 25.58
C ILE A 19 -0.80 -7.29 26.00
N ALA A 20 -0.21 -8.45 26.29
CA ALA A 20 -0.94 -9.62 26.75
C ALA A 20 -1.63 -9.40 28.09
N ARG A 21 -1.03 -8.62 28.99
CA ARG A 21 -1.57 -8.32 30.32
C ARG A 21 -2.63 -7.21 30.30
N ASP A 22 -2.33 -6.10 29.64
CA ASP A 22 -3.07 -4.84 29.73
C ASP A 22 -3.84 -4.47 28.45
N GLY A 23 -3.73 -5.32 27.41
CA GLY A 23 -4.40 -5.12 26.12
C GLY A 23 -3.95 -3.86 25.38
N ALA A 24 -4.87 -3.26 24.63
CA ALA A 24 -4.60 -2.06 23.82
C ALA A 24 -4.15 -0.85 24.67
N ALA A 25 -4.51 -0.79 25.95
CA ALA A 25 -4.13 0.29 26.84
C ALA A 25 -2.63 0.37 27.05
N ALA A 26 -1.91 -0.76 27.07
CA ALA A 26 -0.46 -0.78 27.17
C ALA A 26 0.22 -0.09 25.97
N PHE A 27 -0.40 -0.17 24.81
CA PHE A 27 0.11 0.42 23.57
C PHE A 27 -0.30 1.89 23.41
N TYR A 28 -1.59 2.19 23.42
CA TYR A 28 -2.09 3.51 23.06
C TYR A 28 -1.99 4.55 24.19
N GLY A 29 -2.24 4.19 25.42
CA GLY A 29 -2.20 5.10 26.56
C GLY A 29 -1.21 4.69 27.65
N GLY A 30 -0.26 3.82 27.33
CA GLY A 30 0.65 3.23 28.29
C GLY A 30 2.14 3.32 27.89
N PRO A 31 3.00 2.57 28.60
CA PRO A 31 4.45 2.73 28.47
C PRO A 31 5.01 2.46 27.06
N ILE A 32 4.30 1.69 26.22
CA ILE A 32 4.75 1.46 24.84
C ILE A 32 4.52 2.73 24.01
N GLY A 33 3.34 3.35 24.10
CA GLY A 33 3.02 4.60 23.41
C GLY A 33 3.93 5.74 23.83
N ASP A 34 4.20 5.86 25.13
CA ASP A 34 5.14 6.86 25.67
C ASP A 34 6.54 6.67 25.09
N SER A 35 7.05 5.43 25.09
CA SER A 35 8.36 5.11 24.51
C SER A 35 8.45 5.41 23.00
N ILE A 36 7.37 5.19 22.24
CA ILE A 36 7.31 5.54 20.82
C ILE A 36 7.41 7.06 20.65
N ALA A 37 6.60 7.82 21.38
CA ALA A 37 6.59 9.28 21.30
C ALA A 37 7.94 9.90 21.72
N ASP A 38 8.56 9.38 22.79
CA ASP A 38 9.86 9.83 23.26
C ASP A 38 10.97 9.55 22.24
N THR A 39 11.00 8.35 21.66
CA THR A 39 11.96 7.99 20.63
C THR A 39 11.80 8.89 19.39
N ILE A 40 10.57 9.10 18.93
CA ILE A 40 10.31 9.97 17.78
C ILE A 40 10.78 11.40 18.06
N ARG A 41 10.55 11.92 19.27
CA ARG A 41 11.01 13.25 19.68
C ARG A 41 12.52 13.35 19.74
N GLU A 42 13.20 12.33 20.25
CA GLU A 42 14.67 12.25 20.30
C GLU A 42 15.30 12.40 18.91
N TYR A 43 14.66 11.82 17.89
CA TYR A 43 15.11 11.93 16.48
C TYR A 43 14.52 13.11 15.71
N GLY A 44 13.94 14.09 16.42
CA GLY A 44 13.42 15.33 15.81
C GLY A 44 12.05 15.19 15.12
N GLY A 45 11.32 14.10 15.35
CA GLY A 45 9.97 13.94 14.86
C GLY A 45 8.92 14.71 15.67
N ILE A 46 7.71 14.83 15.14
CA ILE A 46 6.64 15.71 15.67
C ILE A 46 5.54 14.95 16.43
N MET A 47 5.54 13.61 16.41
CA MET A 47 4.52 12.80 17.09
C MET A 47 4.62 12.95 18.61
N THR A 48 3.47 13.09 19.26
CA THR A 48 3.35 13.22 20.72
C THR A 48 2.71 11.98 21.35
N ALA A 49 2.80 11.82 22.66
CA ALA A 49 2.09 10.78 23.39
C ALA A 49 0.56 10.93 23.25
N ALA A 50 0.05 12.15 23.09
CA ALA A 50 -1.37 12.40 22.86
C ALA A 50 -1.81 11.85 21.49
N ASP A 51 -1.01 12.01 20.45
CA ASP A 51 -1.32 11.47 19.11
C ASP A 51 -1.48 9.94 19.15
N VAL A 52 -0.64 9.26 19.96
CA VAL A 52 -0.75 7.81 20.14
C VAL A 52 -1.97 7.45 20.98
N ALA A 53 -2.23 8.17 22.08
CA ALA A 53 -3.33 7.90 23.00
C ALA A 53 -4.72 8.17 22.37
N ASP A 54 -4.80 9.16 21.49
CA ASP A 54 -6.04 9.54 20.81
C ASP A 54 -6.38 8.68 19.59
N TYR A 55 -5.45 7.83 19.14
CA TYR A 55 -5.71 6.94 18.02
C TYR A 55 -6.88 6.00 18.30
N ARG A 56 -7.74 5.82 17.30
CA ARG A 56 -8.88 4.89 17.36
C ARG A 56 -8.86 3.97 16.14
N THR A 57 -9.05 2.68 16.40
CA THR A 57 -9.23 1.69 15.33
C THR A 57 -10.54 1.92 14.60
N ARG A 58 -10.53 1.72 13.29
CA ARG A 58 -11.69 1.93 12.42
C ARG A 58 -12.07 0.64 11.72
N LEU A 59 -13.37 0.39 11.63
CA LEU A 59 -13.91 -0.65 10.78
C LEU A 59 -14.34 -0.01 9.46
N GLN A 60 -13.75 -0.47 8.37
CA GLN A 60 -14.03 0.04 7.04
C GLN A 60 -14.47 -1.12 6.13
N MET A 61 -15.32 -0.80 5.15
CA MET A 61 -15.67 -1.76 4.11
C MET A 61 -14.48 -1.94 3.17
N PRO A 62 -14.13 -3.19 2.79
CA PRO A 62 -13.07 -3.43 1.83
C PRO A 62 -13.43 -2.84 0.47
N LEU A 63 -12.41 -2.36 -0.25
CA LEU A 63 -12.55 -2.07 -1.67
C LEU A 63 -12.80 -3.37 -2.43
N THR A 64 -13.83 -3.35 -3.28
CA THR A 64 -14.23 -4.53 -4.06
C THR A 64 -14.19 -4.21 -5.54
N VAL A 65 -13.34 -4.91 -6.29
CA VAL A 65 -13.34 -4.84 -7.77
C VAL A 65 -13.65 -6.21 -8.33
N ARG A 66 -14.57 -6.23 -9.31
CA ARG A 66 -15.02 -7.45 -9.98
C ARG A 66 -14.50 -7.51 -11.41
N GLY A 67 -14.37 -8.73 -11.93
CA GLY A 67 -13.97 -8.96 -13.31
C GLY A 67 -12.52 -8.55 -13.61
N VAL A 68 -11.61 -8.82 -12.69
CA VAL A 68 -10.16 -8.70 -12.88
C VAL A 68 -9.61 -10.09 -13.17
N LEU A 69 -8.66 -10.22 -14.10
CA LEU A 69 -7.97 -11.48 -14.41
C LEU A 69 -8.95 -12.68 -14.47
N ASP A 70 -9.58 -12.89 -15.61
CA ASP A 70 -10.54 -13.98 -15.84
C ASP A 70 -11.77 -13.98 -14.92
N GLY A 71 -12.26 -12.80 -14.57
CA GLY A 71 -13.49 -12.65 -13.81
C GLY A 71 -13.35 -12.77 -12.30
N CYS A 72 -12.14 -12.78 -11.77
CA CYS A 72 -11.89 -12.77 -10.33
C CYS A 72 -12.48 -11.54 -9.64
N THR A 73 -12.88 -11.70 -8.39
CA THR A 73 -13.22 -10.58 -7.51
C THR A 73 -12.06 -10.34 -6.55
N MET A 74 -11.55 -9.12 -6.53
CA MET A 74 -10.50 -8.69 -5.61
C MET A 74 -11.10 -7.89 -4.46
N LEU A 75 -10.75 -8.28 -3.24
CA LEU A 75 -11.00 -7.52 -2.01
C LEU A 75 -9.67 -6.94 -1.50
N SER A 76 -9.65 -5.67 -1.17
CA SER A 76 -8.43 -4.99 -0.73
C SER A 76 -8.70 -3.92 0.31
N MET A 77 -7.62 -3.44 0.94
CA MET A 77 -7.70 -2.41 1.97
C MET A 77 -8.04 -1.03 1.36
N PRO A 78 -8.99 -0.30 1.98
CA PRO A 78 -9.27 1.09 1.63
C PRO A 78 -8.20 2.04 2.17
N PRO A 79 -8.22 3.34 1.79
CA PRO A 79 -7.38 4.37 2.42
C PRO A 79 -7.51 4.36 3.97
N PRO A 80 -6.43 4.69 4.68
CA PRO A 80 -5.17 5.29 4.24
C PRO A 80 -4.19 4.32 3.57
N SER A 81 -4.49 3.03 3.51
CA SER A 81 -3.66 2.09 2.76
C SER A 81 -3.72 2.38 1.26
N SER A 82 -2.57 2.64 0.67
CA SER A 82 -2.46 2.85 -0.78
C SER A 82 -2.46 1.54 -1.57
N GLY A 83 -2.11 0.42 -0.91
CA GLY A 83 -1.88 -0.87 -1.56
C GLY A 83 -3.10 -1.42 -2.28
N GLY A 84 -4.28 -1.25 -1.69
CA GLY A 84 -5.52 -1.75 -2.28
C GLY A 84 -5.87 -1.08 -3.60
N ILE A 85 -5.77 0.25 -3.68
CA ILE A 85 -6.02 1.01 -4.92
C ILE A 85 -4.92 0.73 -5.93
N ALA A 86 -3.65 0.86 -5.55
CA ALA A 86 -2.53 0.64 -6.45
C ALA A 86 -2.54 -0.76 -7.09
N MET A 87 -2.81 -1.80 -6.31
CA MET A 87 -2.89 -3.16 -6.82
C MET A 87 -4.04 -3.35 -7.80
N GLN A 88 -5.21 -2.75 -7.54
CA GLN A 88 -6.35 -2.82 -8.46
C GLN A 88 -6.05 -2.09 -9.77
N GLN A 89 -5.40 -0.93 -9.73
CA GLN A 89 -4.93 -0.20 -10.91
C GLN A 89 -3.93 -1.03 -11.72
N MET A 90 -2.90 -1.59 -11.06
CA MET A 90 -1.91 -2.44 -11.71
C MET A 90 -2.53 -3.66 -12.38
N LEU A 91 -3.43 -4.37 -11.70
CA LEU A 91 -4.08 -5.55 -12.25
C LEU A 91 -4.95 -5.22 -13.47
N ARG A 92 -5.67 -4.10 -13.46
CA ARG A 92 -6.46 -3.63 -14.61
C ARG A 92 -5.57 -3.24 -15.78
N PHE A 93 -4.46 -2.57 -15.52
CA PHE A 93 -3.46 -2.24 -16.55
C PHE A 93 -2.86 -3.50 -17.17
N ILE A 94 -2.44 -4.46 -16.34
CA ILE A 94 -1.89 -5.74 -16.81
C ILE A 94 -2.95 -6.51 -17.62
N ASP A 95 -4.17 -6.61 -17.14
CA ASP A 95 -5.28 -7.32 -17.82
C ASP A 95 -5.53 -6.76 -19.23
N ALA A 96 -5.46 -5.44 -19.39
CA ALA A 96 -5.63 -4.78 -20.67
C ALA A 96 -4.54 -5.14 -21.71
N HIS A 97 -3.33 -5.47 -21.26
CA HIS A 97 -2.17 -5.68 -22.13
C HIS A 97 -1.61 -7.11 -22.10
N LEU A 98 -2.15 -7.98 -21.26
CA LEU A 98 -1.61 -9.33 -21.02
C LEU A 98 -1.51 -10.18 -22.29
N ALA A 99 -2.43 -10.00 -23.22
CA ALA A 99 -2.45 -10.73 -24.49
C ALA A 99 -1.23 -10.41 -25.40
N ALA A 100 -0.60 -9.25 -25.21
CA ALA A 100 0.60 -8.86 -25.94
C ALA A 100 1.88 -9.54 -25.43
N VAL A 101 1.82 -10.14 -24.24
CA VAL A 101 2.98 -10.78 -23.57
C VAL A 101 2.87 -12.30 -23.68
N GLN A 102 3.64 -12.89 -24.59
CA GLN A 102 3.68 -14.35 -24.77
C GLN A 102 5.12 -14.83 -25.01
N PRO A 103 5.54 -15.95 -24.40
CA PRO A 103 4.83 -16.71 -23.35
C PRO A 103 4.83 -15.98 -22.00
N LEU A 104 3.78 -16.19 -21.20
CA LEU A 104 3.75 -15.76 -19.80
C LEU A 104 4.71 -16.65 -18.98
N ALA A 105 5.92 -16.17 -18.79
CA ALA A 105 6.92 -16.86 -18.01
C ALA A 105 7.56 -15.89 -16.99
N PRO A 106 7.89 -16.34 -15.78
CA PRO A 106 8.70 -15.56 -14.85
C PRO A 106 10.00 -15.12 -15.54
N ASN A 107 10.40 -13.87 -15.34
CA ASN A 107 11.60 -13.26 -15.95
C ASN A 107 11.54 -13.07 -17.48
N ASN A 108 10.39 -13.22 -18.13
CA ASN A 108 10.21 -12.73 -19.48
C ASN A 108 10.36 -11.20 -19.48
N PRO A 109 11.29 -10.61 -20.29
CA PRO A 109 11.51 -9.16 -20.31
C PRO A 109 10.23 -8.35 -20.59
N ASP A 110 9.37 -8.82 -21.49
CA ASP A 110 8.11 -8.17 -21.84
C ASP A 110 7.15 -8.16 -20.65
N TYR A 111 7.09 -9.27 -19.90
CA TYR A 111 6.28 -9.34 -18.68
C TYR A 111 6.81 -8.39 -17.60
N VAL A 112 8.13 -8.36 -17.40
CA VAL A 112 8.76 -7.44 -16.45
C VAL A 112 8.50 -5.99 -16.85
N HIS A 113 8.58 -5.67 -18.15
CA HIS A 113 8.28 -4.33 -18.68
C HIS A 113 6.81 -3.95 -18.40
N LEU A 114 5.86 -4.81 -18.76
CA LEU A 114 4.43 -4.59 -18.52
C LEU A 114 4.12 -4.32 -17.04
N VAL A 115 4.64 -5.16 -16.13
CA VAL A 115 4.41 -5.00 -14.68
C VAL A 115 5.05 -3.71 -14.18
N THR A 116 6.24 -3.36 -14.66
CA THR A 116 6.95 -2.13 -14.26
C THR A 116 6.18 -0.88 -14.70
N GLU A 117 5.67 -0.85 -15.93
CA GLU A 117 4.85 0.27 -16.41
C GLU A 117 3.55 0.39 -15.61
N ALA A 118 2.86 -0.72 -15.34
CA ALA A 118 1.70 -0.73 -14.47
C ALA A 118 1.99 -0.15 -13.08
N MET A 119 3.13 -0.51 -12.49
CA MET A 119 3.57 0.03 -11.20
C MET A 119 3.81 1.54 -11.26
N LYS A 120 4.47 2.04 -12.30
CA LYS A 120 4.76 3.48 -12.45
C LYS A 120 3.47 4.30 -12.49
N HIS A 121 2.47 3.89 -13.26
CA HIS A 121 1.16 4.57 -13.32
C HIS A 121 0.47 4.56 -11.96
N ALA A 122 0.40 3.41 -11.29
CA ALA A 122 -0.22 3.30 -9.98
C ALA A 122 0.49 4.13 -8.90
N PHE A 123 1.82 4.20 -8.95
CA PHE A 123 2.61 4.98 -7.99
C PHE A 123 2.58 6.48 -8.26
N ALA A 124 2.38 6.92 -9.50
CA ALA A 124 2.13 8.33 -9.83
C ALA A 124 0.79 8.79 -9.23
N ASP A 125 -0.28 8.01 -9.42
CA ASP A 125 -1.57 8.28 -8.78
C ASP A 125 -1.47 8.25 -7.25
N ARG A 126 -0.72 7.30 -6.71
CA ARG A 126 -0.46 7.22 -5.27
C ARG A 126 0.18 8.50 -4.74
N ALA A 127 1.20 9.00 -5.40
CA ALA A 127 1.93 10.19 -4.97
C ALA A 127 1.06 11.45 -5.01
N THR A 128 0.12 11.52 -5.96
CA THR A 128 -0.71 12.71 -6.19
C THR A 128 -2.01 12.70 -5.39
N HIS A 129 -2.62 11.53 -5.18
CA HIS A 129 -4.01 11.42 -4.74
C HIS A 129 -4.24 10.66 -3.44
N LEU A 130 -3.26 9.83 -3.00
CA LEU A 130 -3.50 8.95 -1.84
C LEU A 130 -2.93 9.53 -0.56
N ALA A 131 -3.80 9.59 0.45
CA ALA A 131 -3.50 10.06 1.80
C ALA A 131 -4.50 9.46 2.79
N ASP A 132 -4.49 9.93 4.03
CA ASP A 132 -5.55 9.61 4.99
C ASP A 132 -6.85 10.34 4.62
N GLY A 133 -7.87 9.58 4.25
CA GLY A 133 -9.18 10.09 3.84
C GLY A 133 -9.94 10.87 4.93
N GLU A 134 -9.51 10.83 6.18
CA GLU A 134 -10.05 11.69 7.24
C GLU A 134 -9.43 13.09 7.24
N GLN A 135 -8.22 13.21 6.72
CA GLN A 135 -7.51 14.48 6.68
C GLN A 135 -7.72 15.22 5.35
N VAL A 136 -7.80 14.46 4.25
CA VAL A 136 -7.98 15.01 2.91
C VAL A 136 -8.88 14.12 2.06
N PRO A 137 -9.67 14.67 1.14
CA PRO A 137 -10.48 13.88 0.22
C PRO A 137 -9.61 12.99 -0.68
N VAL A 138 -9.84 11.68 -0.65
CA VAL A 138 -9.22 10.72 -1.57
C VAL A 138 -10.24 10.32 -2.63
N PRO A 139 -10.01 10.55 -3.92
CA PRO A 139 -10.98 10.32 -4.98
C PRO A 139 -11.00 8.83 -5.40
N VAL A 140 -11.36 7.93 -4.47
CA VAL A 140 -11.31 6.47 -4.66
C VAL A 140 -12.12 6.02 -5.88
N ASP A 141 -13.35 6.52 -6.03
CA ASP A 141 -14.23 6.13 -7.13
C ASP A 141 -13.62 6.50 -8.49
N ARG A 142 -13.02 7.69 -8.60
CA ARG A 142 -12.30 8.11 -9.81
C ARG A 142 -11.10 7.23 -10.09
N LEU A 143 -10.28 6.95 -9.07
CA LEU A 143 -9.03 6.17 -9.23
C LEU A 143 -9.29 4.71 -9.64
N LEU A 144 -10.50 4.21 -9.39
CA LEU A 144 -10.94 2.86 -9.74
C LEU A 144 -11.96 2.83 -10.89
N ASP A 145 -12.29 3.99 -11.47
CA ASP A 145 -13.18 4.09 -12.62
C ASP A 145 -12.59 3.41 -13.86
N ALA A 146 -13.40 2.64 -14.58
CA ALA A 146 -12.94 1.86 -15.72
C ALA A 146 -12.46 2.74 -16.89
N GLY A 147 -13.11 3.89 -17.13
CA GLY A 147 -12.72 4.83 -18.18
C GLY A 147 -11.40 5.53 -17.84
N TYR A 148 -11.24 5.93 -16.58
CA TYR A 148 -9.98 6.49 -16.09
C TYR A 148 -8.82 5.51 -16.26
N LEU A 149 -9.01 4.26 -15.83
CA LEU A 149 -7.97 3.22 -15.92
C LEU A 149 -7.63 2.85 -17.36
N ALA A 150 -8.62 2.80 -18.27
CA ALA A 150 -8.38 2.59 -19.70
C ALA A 150 -7.53 3.72 -20.29
N GLY A 151 -7.85 4.98 -19.98
CA GLY A 151 -7.06 6.13 -20.43
C GLY A 151 -5.62 6.12 -19.91
N ARG A 152 -5.39 5.59 -18.70
CA ARG A 152 -4.04 5.42 -18.14
C ARG A 152 -3.26 4.30 -18.82
N ALA A 153 -3.94 3.28 -19.32
CA ALA A 153 -3.32 2.16 -20.00
C ALA A 153 -3.03 2.44 -21.50
N ASP A 154 -3.81 3.32 -22.13
CA ASP A 154 -3.74 3.60 -23.58
C ASP A 154 -2.35 4.02 -24.10
N PRO A 155 -1.52 4.83 -23.38
CA PRO A 155 -0.19 5.21 -23.84
C PRO A 155 0.88 4.11 -23.79
N PHE A 156 0.56 2.93 -23.26
CA PHE A 156 1.52 1.83 -23.09
C PHE A 156 2.12 1.38 -24.41
N ASP A 157 3.43 1.22 -24.44
CA ASP A 157 4.18 0.72 -25.59
C ASP A 157 5.17 -0.37 -25.14
N MET A 158 5.09 -1.56 -25.72
CA MET A 158 5.96 -2.70 -25.40
C MET A 158 7.44 -2.44 -25.67
N ASN A 159 7.79 -1.45 -26.49
CA ASN A 159 9.15 -1.22 -26.98
C ASN A 159 9.83 -0.02 -26.31
N ARG A 160 9.11 0.74 -25.49
CA ARG A 160 9.66 1.91 -24.81
C ARG A 160 8.98 2.17 -23.47
N THR A 161 9.71 2.72 -22.54
CA THR A 161 9.17 3.31 -21.33
C THR A 161 8.73 4.76 -21.61
N LEU A 162 7.66 5.21 -20.95
CA LEU A 162 7.24 6.60 -21.00
C LEU A 162 8.23 7.50 -20.23
N ASP A 163 8.22 8.79 -20.49
CA ASP A 163 8.93 9.76 -19.64
C ASP A 163 8.29 9.79 -18.26
N SER A 164 9.10 10.06 -17.23
CA SER A 164 8.61 10.08 -15.84
C SER A 164 7.50 11.09 -15.59
N LEU A 165 7.40 12.13 -16.41
CA LEU A 165 6.35 13.15 -16.35
C LEU A 165 5.01 12.71 -16.99
N ASP A 166 5.01 11.62 -17.75
CA ASP A 166 3.83 11.14 -18.47
C ASP A 166 2.99 10.15 -17.62
N TYR A 167 3.44 9.81 -16.42
CA TYR A 167 2.73 8.88 -15.53
C TYR A 167 1.71 9.54 -14.60
N GLY A 168 1.74 10.86 -14.42
CA GLY A 168 0.90 11.57 -13.44
C GLY A 168 -0.14 12.51 -14.01
#